data_2c5e1b7f0dab4912fe1e2f19e2e9e766
#
_entry.id   2c5e1b7f0dab4912fe1e2f19e2e9e766
#
_cell.length_a   1.000
_cell.length_b   1.000
_cell.length_c   1.000
_cell.angle_alpha   90.00
_cell.angle_beta   90.00
_cell.angle_gamma   90.00
#
_symmetry.space_group_name_H-M   'P 1'
#
loop_
_entity.id
_entity.type
_entity.pdbx_description
1 polymer ?
#
loop_
_entity_poly.entity_id
_entity_poly.type
_entity_poly.pdbx_seq_one_letter_code
_entity_poly.pdbx_strand_id
1 'polypeptide(L)'
;MSFKINQVNKLPAVKDAILIEGLPGIGNVGKIAVDFIIENLKAKKIFEVKSKKFPNSVFINEKNLAELPKIEIFYKKVKNRDLFFLSGDIQPIEDESCYDFCEKILDTFESFKGKEIITLGGIGLSKPPESPKVFCTANTQEIIQKYKENNNINSNLFGLVGPIMGVSGLLLGLGKERNIPSISLLAETYGHPSYLGIKGAR
;
A
#
# COMPACT_ATOMS: atom_id res chain seq x y z
N MET A 1 10.69 6.83 -20.00
CA MET A 1 9.65 6.56 -18.96
C MET A 1 10.04 5.29 -18.23
N SER A 2 10.23 5.39 -16.94
CA SER A 2 10.74 4.28 -16.10
C SER A 2 9.67 3.24 -15.76
N PHE A 3 8.42 3.66 -15.53
CA PHE A 3 7.29 2.78 -15.20
C PHE A 3 6.16 2.91 -16.22
N LYS A 4 5.61 1.76 -16.62
CA LYS A 4 4.44 1.66 -17.52
C LYS A 4 3.28 1.03 -16.76
N ILE A 5 2.16 1.73 -16.69
CA ILE A 5 0.91 1.20 -16.15
C ILE A 5 0.03 0.81 -17.33
N ASN A 6 -0.18 -0.50 -17.50
CA ASN A 6 -0.94 -1.06 -18.63
C ASN A 6 -2.32 -1.50 -18.13
N GLN A 7 -3.35 -0.98 -18.76
CA GLN A 7 -4.71 -1.44 -18.47
C GLN A 7 -4.92 -2.82 -19.08
N VAL A 8 -5.31 -3.80 -18.27
CA VAL A 8 -5.52 -5.20 -18.68
C VAL A 8 -7.00 -5.59 -18.67
N ASN A 9 -7.83 -4.85 -17.97
CA ASN A 9 -9.27 -5.03 -17.96
C ASN A 9 -10.00 -3.69 -17.99
N LYS A 10 -11.24 -3.69 -18.48
CA LYS A 10 -12.08 -2.49 -18.55
C LYS A 10 -12.35 -1.95 -17.14
N LEU A 11 -12.06 -0.67 -16.93
CA LEU A 11 -12.42 0.09 -15.75
C LEU A 11 -13.81 0.70 -15.95
N PRO A 12 -14.76 0.54 -15.00
CA PRO A 12 -16.04 1.25 -15.06
C PRO A 12 -15.84 2.76 -14.80
N ALA A 13 -16.92 3.53 -14.92
CA ALA A 13 -16.90 4.93 -14.51
C ALA A 13 -16.63 5.01 -13.00
N VAL A 14 -15.60 5.77 -12.62
CA VAL A 14 -15.09 5.90 -11.26
C VAL A 14 -15.45 7.27 -10.71
N LYS A 15 -15.84 7.32 -9.44
CA LYS A 15 -16.08 8.56 -8.71
C LYS A 15 -15.60 8.42 -7.25
N ASP A 16 -14.90 9.46 -6.77
CA ASP A 16 -14.45 9.53 -5.38
C ASP A 16 -13.64 8.30 -4.94
N ALA A 17 -12.67 7.92 -5.76
CA ALA A 17 -11.83 6.74 -5.55
C ALA A 17 -10.96 6.83 -4.31
N ILE A 18 -10.78 5.69 -3.64
CA ILE A 18 -9.82 5.51 -2.54
C ILE A 18 -8.76 4.51 -3.01
N LEU A 19 -7.49 4.86 -2.88
CA LEU A 19 -6.37 3.96 -3.10
C LEU A 19 -5.94 3.34 -1.77
N ILE A 20 -5.85 2.02 -1.72
CA ILE A 20 -5.32 1.26 -0.58
C ILE A 20 -4.05 0.56 -1.05
N GLU A 21 -2.91 0.96 -0.51
CA GLU A 21 -1.60 0.42 -0.86
C GLU A 21 -1.12 -0.54 0.22
N GLY A 22 -0.59 -1.70 -0.21
CA GLY A 22 0.11 -2.65 0.62
C GLY A 22 1.12 -3.43 -0.20
N LEU A 23 2.31 -2.86 -0.36
CA LEU A 23 3.46 -3.53 -0.97
C LEU A 23 4.32 -4.22 0.11
N PRO A 24 5.23 -5.12 -0.26
CA PRO A 24 6.12 -5.79 0.69
C PRO A 24 6.92 -4.80 1.54
N GLY A 25 6.88 -4.99 2.85
CA GLY A 25 7.59 -4.19 3.85
C GLY A 25 7.84 -5.02 5.11
N ILE A 26 8.03 -4.36 6.26
CA ILE A 26 8.33 -5.04 7.53
C ILE A 26 7.20 -6.03 7.88
N GLY A 27 7.57 -7.30 8.03
CA GLY A 27 6.65 -8.40 8.32
C GLY A 27 5.59 -8.64 7.24
N ASN A 28 5.70 -8.02 6.07
CA ASN A 28 4.72 -8.06 4.98
C ASN A 28 3.27 -7.69 5.42
N VAL A 29 3.12 -6.95 6.52
CA VAL A 29 1.81 -6.61 7.13
C VAL A 29 0.88 -5.97 6.10
N GLY A 30 1.33 -4.91 5.43
CA GLY A 30 0.53 -4.20 4.42
C GLY A 30 0.12 -5.10 3.26
N LYS A 31 1.09 -5.86 2.70
CA LYS A 31 0.81 -6.80 1.61
C LYS A 31 -0.22 -7.86 2.01
N ILE A 32 -0.03 -8.52 3.14
CA ILE A 32 -0.96 -9.57 3.63
C ILE A 32 -2.37 -8.98 3.81
N ALA A 33 -2.49 -7.79 4.39
CA ALA A 33 -3.78 -7.15 4.61
C ALA A 33 -4.47 -6.80 3.27
N VAL A 34 -3.75 -6.20 2.33
CA VAL A 34 -4.32 -5.83 1.03
C VAL A 34 -4.68 -7.06 0.20
N ASP A 35 -3.82 -8.08 0.14
CA ASP A 35 -4.11 -9.31 -0.58
C ASP A 35 -5.35 -10.01 -0.01
N PHE A 36 -5.48 -10.07 1.32
CA PHE A 36 -6.66 -10.60 1.98
C PHE A 36 -7.95 -9.84 1.61
N ILE A 37 -7.88 -8.50 1.56
CA ILE A 37 -9.02 -7.68 1.15
C ILE A 37 -9.37 -7.91 -0.32
N ILE A 38 -8.37 -7.96 -1.21
CA ILE A 38 -8.55 -8.23 -2.66
C ILE A 38 -9.28 -9.55 -2.85
N GLU A 39 -8.83 -10.60 -2.17
CA GLU A 39 -9.40 -11.94 -2.29
C GLU A 39 -10.83 -12.00 -1.76
N ASN A 40 -11.08 -11.50 -0.55
CA ASN A 40 -12.41 -11.52 0.07
C ASN A 40 -13.44 -10.69 -0.69
N LEU A 41 -13.05 -9.53 -1.20
CA LEU A 41 -13.91 -8.68 -2.01
C LEU A 41 -14.04 -9.18 -3.45
N LYS A 42 -13.23 -10.17 -3.87
CA LYS A 42 -13.09 -10.60 -5.27
C LYS A 42 -12.85 -9.38 -6.16
N ALA A 43 -11.86 -8.56 -5.78
CA ALA A 43 -11.50 -7.37 -6.53
C ALA A 43 -10.88 -7.78 -7.87
N LYS A 44 -11.21 -7.04 -8.94
CA LYS A 44 -10.77 -7.35 -10.29
C LYS A 44 -9.49 -6.62 -10.61
N LYS A 45 -8.47 -7.32 -11.11
CA LYS A 45 -7.26 -6.69 -11.63
C LYS A 45 -7.62 -5.78 -12.81
N ILE A 46 -7.19 -4.53 -12.77
CA ILE A 46 -7.43 -3.54 -13.82
C ILE A 46 -6.13 -3.14 -14.51
N PHE A 47 -5.04 -2.98 -13.73
CA PHE A 47 -3.76 -2.57 -14.28
C PHE A 47 -2.62 -3.47 -13.83
N GLU A 48 -1.59 -3.54 -14.68
CA GLU A 48 -0.28 -4.10 -14.38
C GLU A 48 0.79 -3.03 -14.53
N VAL A 49 1.69 -2.96 -13.57
CA VAL A 49 2.87 -2.08 -13.64
C VAL A 49 4.05 -2.87 -14.14
N LYS A 50 4.72 -2.39 -15.17
CA LYS A 50 5.94 -2.98 -15.73
C LYS A 50 7.08 -1.97 -15.68
N SER A 51 8.26 -2.43 -15.26
CA SER A 51 9.47 -1.61 -15.24
C SER A 51 10.73 -2.46 -15.29
N LYS A 52 11.78 -1.89 -15.87
CA LYS A 52 13.16 -2.41 -15.76
C LYS A 52 13.87 -1.90 -14.49
N LYS A 53 13.23 -1.01 -13.71
CA LYS A 53 13.70 -0.48 -12.42
C LYS A 53 13.18 -1.30 -11.23
N PHE A 54 12.53 -2.42 -11.47
CA PHE A 54 12.21 -3.39 -10.42
C PHE A 54 13.49 -4.12 -9.95
N PRO A 55 13.52 -4.57 -8.68
CA PRO A 55 14.60 -5.42 -8.20
C PRO A 55 14.87 -6.61 -9.12
N ASN A 56 16.13 -6.93 -9.33
CA ASN A 56 16.60 -8.02 -10.20
C ASN A 56 16.34 -9.39 -9.57
N SER A 57 15.09 -9.80 -9.53
CA SER A 57 14.62 -11.05 -8.91
C SER A 57 13.62 -11.78 -9.80
N VAL A 58 13.44 -13.07 -9.55
CA VAL A 58 12.33 -13.88 -10.03
C VAL A 58 11.70 -14.61 -8.87
N PHE A 59 10.42 -14.90 -8.98
CA PHE A 59 9.67 -15.69 -8.02
C PHE A 59 9.40 -17.07 -8.61
N ILE A 60 9.40 -18.08 -7.77
CA ILE A 60 9.03 -19.45 -8.16
C ILE A 60 7.57 -19.67 -7.78
N ASN A 61 6.73 -19.94 -8.77
CA ASN A 61 5.32 -20.20 -8.55
C ASN A 61 5.05 -21.66 -8.08
N GLU A 62 3.81 -21.98 -7.78
CA GLU A 62 3.37 -23.32 -7.30
C GLU A 62 3.69 -24.46 -8.29
N LYS A 63 3.93 -24.13 -9.56
CA LYS A 63 4.31 -25.10 -10.60
C LYS A 63 5.83 -25.21 -10.80
N ASN A 64 6.62 -24.63 -9.89
CA ASN A 64 8.07 -24.52 -9.98
C ASN A 64 8.58 -23.76 -11.23
N LEU A 65 7.79 -22.81 -11.74
CA LEU A 65 8.18 -21.97 -12.86
C LEU A 65 8.63 -20.59 -12.35
N ALA A 66 9.69 -20.06 -12.96
CA ALA A 66 10.20 -18.72 -12.67
C ALA A 66 9.31 -17.66 -13.32
N GLU A 67 8.88 -16.68 -12.53
CA GLU A 67 8.09 -15.53 -12.97
C GLU A 67 8.76 -14.24 -12.54
N LEU A 68 8.70 -13.21 -13.40
CA LEU A 68 9.12 -11.86 -13.01
C LEU A 68 8.16 -11.30 -11.97
N PRO A 69 8.67 -10.45 -11.04
CA PRO A 69 7.83 -9.83 -10.03
C PRO A 69 6.75 -8.96 -10.65
N LYS A 70 5.60 -8.92 -10.00
CA LYS A 70 4.41 -8.18 -10.44
C LYS A 70 4.06 -7.10 -9.44
N ILE A 71 3.64 -5.94 -9.92
CA ILE A 71 2.87 -4.96 -9.17
C ILE A 71 1.59 -4.72 -9.96
N GLU A 72 0.46 -4.80 -9.27
CA GLU A 72 -0.86 -4.82 -9.88
C GLU A 72 -1.82 -3.88 -9.15
N ILE A 73 -2.77 -3.32 -9.88
CA ILE A 73 -3.84 -2.50 -9.30
C ILE A 73 -5.16 -3.20 -9.55
N PHE A 74 -5.84 -3.50 -8.45
CA PHE A 74 -7.17 -4.11 -8.44
C PHE A 74 -8.23 -3.06 -8.15
N TYR A 75 -9.45 -3.33 -8.57
CA TYR A 75 -10.60 -2.47 -8.36
C TYR A 75 -11.80 -3.25 -7.84
N LYS A 76 -12.50 -2.63 -6.91
CA LYS A 76 -13.81 -3.08 -6.46
C LYS A 76 -14.67 -1.90 -6.05
N LYS A 77 -15.93 -1.92 -6.48
CA LYS A 77 -16.96 -1.03 -5.94
C LYS A 77 -17.60 -1.67 -4.71
N VAL A 78 -17.54 -0.97 -3.58
CA VAL A 78 -18.17 -1.40 -2.33
C VAL A 78 -19.15 -0.32 -1.89
N LYS A 79 -20.45 -0.66 -1.88
CA LYS A 79 -21.52 0.31 -1.70
C LYS A 79 -21.39 1.44 -2.73
N ASN A 80 -21.18 2.69 -2.28
CA ASN A 80 -21.03 3.87 -3.14
C ASN A 80 -19.57 4.34 -3.27
N ARG A 81 -18.58 3.52 -2.86
CA ARG A 81 -17.15 3.86 -2.91
C ARG A 81 -16.43 3.02 -3.95
N ASP A 82 -15.61 3.66 -4.74
CA ASP A 82 -14.72 3.03 -5.70
C ASP A 82 -13.35 2.80 -5.04
N LEU A 83 -12.99 1.53 -4.82
CA LEU A 83 -11.75 1.15 -4.14
C LEU A 83 -10.74 0.60 -5.14
N PHE A 84 -9.53 1.14 -5.08
CA PHE A 84 -8.37 0.61 -5.77
C PHE A 84 -7.39 0.02 -4.76
N PHE A 85 -6.81 -1.11 -5.09
CA PHE A 85 -5.84 -1.81 -4.26
C PHE A 85 -4.54 -1.93 -5.04
N LEU A 86 -3.47 -1.36 -4.52
CA LEU A 86 -2.12 -1.49 -5.06
C LEU A 86 -1.41 -2.58 -4.26
N SER A 87 -1.15 -3.71 -4.90
CA SER A 87 -0.42 -4.85 -4.33
C SER A 87 0.65 -5.35 -5.30
N GLY A 88 1.61 -6.11 -4.79
CA GLY A 88 2.67 -6.66 -5.62
C GLY A 88 3.63 -7.56 -4.85
N ASP A 89 4.54 -8.19 -5.58
CA ASP A 89 5.55 -9.10 -5.03
C ASP A 89 6.77 -8.35 -4.47
N ILE A 90 6.94 -7.09 -4.91
CA ILE A 90 8.09 -6.24 -4.61
C ILE A 90 7.66 -4.77 -4.50
N GLN A 91 8.59 -3.92 -4.05
CA GLN A 91 8.53 -2.47 -4.29
C GLN A 91 9.87 -1.99 -4.88
N PRO A 92 9.93 -0.83 -5.55
CA PRO A 92 11.20 -0.23 -5.96
C PRO A 92 12.11 -0.01 -4.74
N ILE A 93 13.41 -0.21 -4.91
CA ILE A 93 14.39 -0.10 -3.80
C ILE A 93 15.23 1.17 -3.92
N GLU A 94 15.61 1.53 -5.15
CA GLU A 94 16.42 2.72 -5.40
C GLU A 94 15.58 3.99 -5.21
N ASP A 95 16.12 5.00 -4.57
CA ASP A 95 15.43 6.24 -4.21
C ASP A 95 14.75 6.89 -5.42
N GLU A 96 15.48 7.12 -6.51
CA GLU A 96 14.91 7.69 -7.74
C GLU A 96 13.77 6.84 -8.29
N SER A 97 13.92 5.51 -8.24
CA SER A 97 12.90 4.57 -8.72
C SER A 97 11.65 4.59 -7.84
N CYS A 98 11.80 4.76 -6.53
CA CYS A 98 10.70 4.93 -5.59
C CYS A 98 9.89 6.20 -5.89
N TYR A 99 10.57 7.34 -6.09
CA TYR A 99 9.92 8.59 -6.47
C TYR A 99 9.19 8.48 -7.81
N ASP A 100 9.88 8.03 -8.87
CA ASP A 100 9.29 7.83 -10.20
C ASP A 100 8.04 6.93 -10.17
N PHE A 101 8.10 5.88 -9.35
CA PHE A 101 6.97 4.95 -9.18
C PHE A 101 5.79 5.64 -8.50
N CYS A 102 6.03 6.31 -7.36
CA CYS A 102 4.98 6.99 -6.60
C CYS A 102 4.33 8.10 -7.42
N GLU A 103 5.12 8.92 -8.13
CA GLU A 103 4.61 9.94 -9.04
C GLU A 103 3.71 9.32 -10.11
N LYS A 104 4.12 8.20 -10.71
CA LYS A 104 3.33 7.52 -11.74
C LYS A 104 2.03 6.94 -11.18
N ILE A 105 2.04 6.40 -9.97
CA ILE A 105 0.82 5.93 -9.27
C ILE A 105 -0.10 7.11 -9.00
N LEU A 106 0.41 8.23 -8.50
CA LEU A 106 -0.38 9.43 -8.20
C LEU A 106 -1.00 10.03 -9.47
N ASP A 107 -0.23 10.18 -10.57
CA ASP A 107 -0.76 10.63 -11.86
C ASP A 107 -1.94 9.77 -12.32
N THR A 108 -1.78 8.45 -12.19
CA THR A 108 -2.82 7.49 -12.56
C THR A 108 -4.04 7.64 -11.67
N PHE A 109 -3.84 7.78 -10.36
CA PHE A 109 -4.90 7.91 -9.38
C PHE A 109 -5.68 9.23 -9.54
N GLU A 110 -5.00 10.32 -9.80
CA GLU A 110 -5.65 11.63 -10.09
C GLU A 110 -6.50 11.57 -11.36
N SER A 111 -6.07 10.82 -12.39
CA SER A 111 -6.86 10.62 -13.61
C SER A 111 -8.23 9.96 -13.34
N PHE A 112 -8.36 9.24 -12.23
CA PHE A 112 -9.60 8.62 -11.74
C PHE A 112 -10.34 9.49 -10.73
N LYS A 113 -9.95 10.76 -10.56
CA LYS A 113 -10.49 11.66 -9.54
C LYS A 113 -10.35 11.08 -8.13
N GLY A 114 -9.17 10.52 -7.86
CA GLY A 114 -8.81 9.97 -6.56
C GLY A 114 -8.99 10.98 -5.42
N LYS A 115 -9.52 10.54 -4.30
CA LYS A 115 -9.90 11.41 -3.17
C LYS A 115 -9.10 11.16 -1.91
N GLU A 116 -8.58 9.96 -1.74
CA GLU A 116 -7.92 9.59 -0.50
C GLU A 116 -6.97 8.41 -0.73
N ILE A 117 -5.83 8.42 -0.04
CA ILE A 117 -4.85 7.34 -0.08
C ILE A 117 -4.70 6.76 1.32
N ILE A 118 -4.74 5.44 1.41
CA ILE A 118 -4.47 4.66 2.62
C ILE A 118 -3.27 3.77 2.34
N THR A 119 -2.19 3.92 3.09
CA THR A 119 -1.06 3.01 3.01
C THR A 119 -1.02 2.09 4.22
N LEU A 120 -0.69 0.83 4.01
CA LEU A 120 -0.63 -0.18 5.05
C LEU A 120 0.80 -0.67 5.25
N GLY A 121 1.24 -0.81 6.50
CA GLY A 121 2.60 -1.25 6.77
C GLY A 121 2.79 -1.86 8.16
N GLY A 122 4.02 -2.25 8.46
CA GLY A 122 4.41 -2.83 9.74
C GLY A 122 5.39 -1.96 10.52
N ILE A 123 5.27 -1.97 11.85
CA ILE A 123 6.26 -1.44 12.77
C ILE A 123 7.06 -2.60 13.34
N GLY A 124 8.35 -2.65 13.02
CA GLY A 124 9.26 -3.71 13.47
C GLY A 124 9.61 -3.60 14.95
N LEU A 125 9.16 -4.56 15.73
CA LEU A 125 9.56 -4.73 17.12
C LEU A 125 10.74 -5.71 17.25
N SER A 126 11.44 -5.66 18.37
CA SER A 126 12.53 -6.60 18.69
C SER A 126 12.05 -8.01 19.07
N LYS A 127 10.73 -8.17 19.33
CA LYS A 127 10.08 -9.45 19.66
C LYS A 127 8.70 -9.49 19.02
N PRO A 128 8.17 -10.70 18.72
CA PRO A 128 6.80 -10.85 18.23
C PRO A 128 5.79 -10.28 19.23
N PRO A 129 4.86 -9.39 18.82
CA PRO A 129 3.82 -8.89 19.71
C PRO A 129 2.75 -9.97 19.95
N GLU A 130 2.27 -10.07 21.18
CA GLU A 130 1.14 -10.94 21.51
C GLU A 130 -0.18 -10.35 20.97
N SER A 131 -0.38 -9.06 21.15
CA SER A 131 -1.53 -8.29 20.66
C SER A 131 -1.03 -7.06 19.91
N PRO A 132 -0.85 -7.14 18.60
CA PRO A 132 -0.36 -6.02 17.80
C PRO A 132 -1.26 -4.79 17.91
N LYS A 133 -0.66 -3.63 18.19
CA LYS A 133 -1.35 -2.35 18.17
C LYS A 133 -1.28 -1.75 16.78
N VAL A 134 -2.32 -1.01 16.40
CA VAL A 134 -2.35 -0.26 15.14
C VAL A 134 -2.15 1.22 15.43
N PHE A 135 -1.23 1.82 14.70
CA PHE A 135 -0.92 3.23 14.77
C PHE A 135 -1.27 3.90 13.44
N CYS A 136 -1.53 5.20 13.49
CA CYS A 136 -1.72 5.98 12.28
C CYS A 136 -0.89 7.26 12.28
N THR A 137 -0.51 7.67 11.09
CA THR A 137 -0.05 9.01 10.78
C THR A 137 -0.67 9.46 9.45
N ALA A 138 -0.84 10.75 9.24
CA ALA A 138 -1.46 11.27 8.03
C ALA A 138 -0.79 12.58 7.59
N ASN A 139 -1.12 13.01 6.39
CA ASN A 139 -0.62 14.28 5.87
C ASN A 139 -1.44 15.49 6.33
N THR A 140 -2.62 15.29 6.95
CA THR A 140 -3.42 16.34 7.60
C THR A 140 -4.04 15.86 8.92
N GLN A 141 -4.33 16.80 9.82
CA GLN A 141 -4.96 16.49 11.12
C GLN A 141 -6.41 16.01 10.97
N GLU A 142 -7.13 16.54 9.99
CA GLU A 142 -8.52 16.18 9.71
C GLU A 142 -8.66 14.68 9.38
N ILE A 143 -7.72 14.14 8.62
CA ILE A 143 -7.69 12.71 8.28
C ILE A 143 -7.41 11.86 9.53
N ILE A 144 -6.48 12.28 10.40
CA ILE A 144 -6.23 11.58 11.67
C ILE A 144 -7.52 11.52 12.49
N GLN A 145 -8.22 12.64 12.66
CA GLN A 145 -9.46 12.70 13.43
C GLN A 145 -10.54 11.80 12.81
N LYS A 146 -10.77 11.90 11.50
CA LYS A 146 -11.72 11.06 10.76
C LYS A 146 -11.55 9.57 11.05
N TYR A 147 -10.29 9.08 11.09
CA TYR A 147 -10.02 7.67 11.30
C TYR A 147 -10.04 7.24 12.76
N LYS A 148 -9.77 8.16 13.69
CA LYS A 148 -9.85 7.88 15.13
C LYS A 148 -11.28 7.83 15.68
N GLU A 149 -12.19 8.61 15.14
CA GLU A 149 -13.57 8.73 15.65
C GLU A 149 -14.31 7.39 15.74
N ASN A 150 -14.02 6.44 14.85
CA ASN A 150 -14.73 5.18 14.77
C ASN A 150 -13.82 3.94 14.95
N ASN A 151 -12.55 4.14 15.34
CA ASN A 151 -11.58 3.05 15.40
C ASN A 151 -10.63 3.24 16.58
N ASN A 152 -10.25 2.13 17.21
CA ASN A 152 -9.23 2.12 18.26
C ASN A 152 -7.80 2.18 17.67
N ILE A 153 -7.46 3.31 17.03
CA ILE A 153 -6.17 3.53 16.37
C ILE A 153 -5.36 4.56 17.19
N ASN A 154 -4.10 4.22 17.46
CA ASN A 154 -3.19 5.11 18.17
C ASN A 154 -2.52 6.09 17.20
N SER A 155 -2.56 7.38 17.49
CA SER A 155 -1.88 8.42 16.69
C SER A 155 -0.58 8.94 17.33
N ASN A 156 -0.12 8.37 18.45
CA ASN A 156 1.10 8.76 19.12
C ASN A 156 2.30 8.01 18.53
N LEU A 157 2.68 8.36 17.32
CA LEU A 157 3.81 7.76 16.59
C LEU A 157 5.12 8.51 16.76
N PHE A 158 5.05 9.80 17.10
CA PHE A 158 6.24 10.64 17.24
C PHE A 158 7.17 10.08 18.33
N GLY A 159 8.43 9.85 17.96
CA GLY A 159 9.45 9.25 18.84
C GLY A 159 9.38 7.73 19.01
N LEU A 160 8.35 7.06 18.51
CA LEU A 160 8.23 5.59 18.52
C LEU A 160 8.75 4.96 17.23
N VAL A 161 8.52 5.61 16.11
CA VAL A 161 8.90 5.15 14.78
C VAL A 161 9.78 6.20 14.12
N GLY A 162 10.81 5.74 13.43
CA GLY A 162 11.63 6.58 12.57
C GLY A 162 10.89 6.96 11.27
N PRO A 163 11.62 7.27 10.19
CA PRO A 163 10.98 7.57 8.90
C PRO A 163 10.23 6.35 8.38
N ILE A 164 9.07 6.59 7.77
CA ILE A 164 8.35 5.56 6.99
C ILE A 164 9.02 5.51 5.63
N MET A 165 9.73 4.41 5.37
CA MET A 165 10.51 4.22 4.15
C MET A 165 9.69 3.63 3.01
N GLY A 166 10.14 3.86 1.77
CA GLY A 166 9.58 3.25 0.57
C GLY A 166 8.26 3.89 0.10
N VAL A 167 7.52 3.12 -0.67
CA VAL A 167 6.30 3.58 -1.35
C VAL A 167 5.25 4.10 -0.38
N SER A 168 5.02 3.41 0.73
CA SER A 168 4.02 3.81 1.73
C SER A 168 4.29 5.21 2.30
N GLY A 169 5.55 5.51 2.64
CA GLY A 169 5.95 6.82 3.16
C GLY A 169 5.88 7.92 2.08
N LEU A 170 6.40 7.62 0.89
CA LEU A 170 6.41 8.58 -0.22
C LEU A 170 5.00 8.97 -0.68
N LEU A 171 4.07 8.02 -0.75
CA LEU A 171 2.67 8.33 -1.11
C LEU A 171 2.00 9.30 -0.11
N LEU A 172 2.37 9.26 1.19
CA LEU A 172 1.91 10.26 2.14
C LEU A 172 2.48 11.65 1.84
N GLY A 173 3.81 11.73 1.67
CA GLY A 173 4.51 12.98 1.44
C GLY A 173 4.10 13.66 0.13
N LEU A 174 4.21 12.94 -0.97
CA LEU A 174 3.81 13.41 -2.30
C LEU A 174 2.29 13.67 -2.40
N GLY A 175 1.47 12.86 -1.71
CA GLY A 175 0.05 13.10 -1.58
C GLY A 175 -0.26 14.45 -0.96
N LYS A 176 0.54 14.89 0.04
CA LYS A 176 0.41 16.24 0.62
C LYS A 176 0.70 17.34 -0.41
N GLU A 177 1.76 17.20 -1.19
CA GLU A 177 2.12 18.18 -2.22
C GLU A 177 1.02 18.32 -3.29
N ARG A 178 0.32 17.24 -3.58
CA ARG A 178 -0.80 17.18 -4.54
C ARG A 178 -2.17 17.47 -3.92
N ASN A 179 -2.23 17.82 -2.63
CA ASN A 179 -3.47 18.05 -1.89
C ASN A 179 -4.41 16.83 -1.88
N ILE A 180 -3.86 15.62 -1.89
CA ILE A 180 -4.59 14.37 -1.75
C ILE A 180 -4.53 13.94 -0.28
N PRO A 181 -5.65 13.90 0.46
CA PRO A 181 -5.70 13.41 1.83
C PRO A 181 -5.14 11.98 1.91
N SER A 182 -4.16 11.75 2.79
CA SER A 182 -3.47 10.47 2.85
C SER A 182 -3.17 10.07 4.29
N ILE A 183 -3.36 8.78 4.62
CA ILE A 183 -3.10 8.19 5.92
C ILE A 183 -2.30 6.89 5.78
N SER A 184 -1.38 6.66 6.70
CA SER A 184 -0.71 5.37 6.88
C SER A 184 -1.22 4.68 8.14
N LEU A 185 -1.62 3.43 8.00
CA LEU A 185 -1.97 2.53 9.10
C LEU A 185 -0.84 1.52 9.28
N LEU A 186 -0.24 1.53 10.45
CA LEU A 186 0.95 0.75 10.76
C LEU A 186 0.68 -0.18 11.95
N ALA A 187 0.76 -1.50 11.72
CA ALA A 187 0.58 -2.46 12.79
C ALA A 187 1.90 -3.00 13.33
N GLU A 188 1.97 -3.20 14.63
CA GLU A 188 3.13 -3.82 15.28
C GLU A 188 3.38 -5.23 14.73
N THR A 189 4.63 -5.53 14.46
CA THR A 189 5.07 -6.85 14.01
C THR A 189 6.50 -7.12 14.49
N TYR A 190 6.98 -8.34 14.37
CA TYR A 190 8.39 -8.64 14.62
C TYR A 190 9.25 -8.21 13.44
N GLY A 191 10.31 -7.47 13.69
CA GLY A 191 11.23 -6.92 12.68
C GLY A 191 12.22 -7.93 12.10
N HIS A 192 11.89 -9.21 12.02
CA HIS A 192 12.77 -10.25 11.48
C HIS A 192 12.41 -10.58 10.03
N PRO A 193 13.37 -10.71 9.09
CA PRO A 193 13.09 -10.92 7.67
C PRO A 193 12.24 -12.16 7.34
N SER A 194 12.34 -13.22 8.15
CA SER A 194 11.57 -14.46 7.94
C SER A 194 10.22 -14.47 8.69
N TYR A 195 9.84 -13.38 9.36
CA TYR A 195 8.59 -13.32 10.10
C TYR A 195 7.46 -12.71 9.26
N LEU A 196 6.33 -13.38 9.25
CA LEU A 196 5.12 -12.87 8.62
C LEU A 196 4.17 -12.29 9.68
N GLY A 197 3.85 -11.01 9.56
CA GLY A 197 3.03 -10.26 10.50
C GLY A 197 1.53 -10.50 10.36
N ILE A 198 1.09 -11.75 10.25
CA ILE A 198 -0.31 -12.13 10.01
C ILE A 198 -1.25 -11.57 11.08
N LYS A 199 -0.82 -11.56 12.36
CA LYS A 199 -1.63 -10.99 13.45
C LYS A 199 -1.85 -9.49 13.30
N GLY A 200 -0.85 -8.75 12.84
CA GLY A 200 -0.95 -7.31 12.61
C GLY A 200 -1.73 -6.95 11.35
N ALA A 201 -1.81 -7.88 10.38
CA ALA A 201 -2.52 -7.69 9.13
C ALA A 201 -4.04 -7.94 9.24
N ARG A 202 -4.50 -8.60 10.29
CA ARG A 202 -5.93 -8.84 10.60
C ARG A 202 -6.57 -7.68 11.33
#